data_4bd8d871a3efefb47c862e07cc3475aa
#
_entry.id   4bd8d871a3efefb47c862e07cc3475aa
#
_cell.length_a   1.000
_cell.length_b   1.000
_cell.length_c   1.000
_cell.angle_alpha   90.00
_cell.angle_beta   90.00
_cell.angle_gamma   90.00
#
_symmetry.space_group_name_H-M   'P 1'
#
loop_
_entity.id
_entity.type
_entity.pdbx_description
1 polymer ?
#
loop_
_entity_poly.entity_id
_entity_poly.type
_entity_poly.pdbx_seq_one_letter_code
_entity_poly.pdbx_strand_id
1 'polypeptide(L)'
;MSNILNPVELTSALIKCRSITPTSAGSIDLIISYLEPMGFTCTKLDFGQGDEKVENLYARLGSLEPNICFAGHVDVVPTGDEQIWSIDP
;
A
#
# COMPACT_ATOMS: atom_id res chain seq x y z
N MET A 1 -16.14 9.30 -16.04
CA MET A 1 -14.82 9.23 -15.41
C MET A 1 -14.25 7.83 -15.52
N SER A 2 -13.01 7.75 -15.83
CA SER A 2 -12.35 6.46 -15.93
C SER A 2 -12.01 5.94 -14.54
N ASN A 3 -12.42 4.70 -14.28
CA ASN A 3 -12.00 3.97 -13.07
C ASN A 3 -10.97 2.90 -13.43
N ILE A 4 -10.36 3.05 -14.59
CA ILE A 4 -9.37 2.08 -15.05
C ILE A 4 -8.10 2.27 -14.23
N LEU A 5 -7.70 1.20 -13.56
CA LEU A 5 -6.42 1.18 -12.88
C LEU A 5 -5.31 1.00 -13.89
N ASN A 6 -4.32 1.85 -13.81
CA ASN A 6 -3.08 1.66 -14.54
C ASN A 6 -2.05 1.08 -13.58
N PRO A 7 -1.67 -0.20 -13.71
CA PRO A 7 -0.74 -0.82 -12.77
C PRO A 7 0.61 -0.11 -12.72
N VAL A 8 1.07 0.44 -13.83
CA VAL A 8 2.36 1.13 -13.88
C VAL A 8 2.27 2.44 -13.10
N GLU A 9 1.21 3.21 -13.29
CA GLU A 9 1.03 4.47 -12.55
C GLU A 9 0.86 4.21 -11.06
N LEU A 10 0.08 3.21 -10.67
CA LEU A 10 -0.12 2.87 -9.28
C LEU A 10 1.18 2.40 -8.63
N THR A 11 1.92 1.53 -9.32
CA THR A 11 3.21 1.06 -8.83
C THR A 11 4.18 2.21 -8.64
N SER A 12 4.23 3.11 -9.61
CA SER A 12 5.10 4.29 -9.53
C SER A 12 4.73 5.18 -8.33
N ALA A 13 3.44 5.39 -8.12
CA ALA A 13 2.97 6.18 -6.99
C ALA A 13 3.30 5.53 -5.64
N LEU A 14 3.19 4.20 -5.56
CA LEU A 14 3.56 3.47 -4.35
C LEU A 14 5.08 3.53 -4.09
N ILE A 15 5.88 3.45 -5.12
CA ILE A 15 7.34 3.56 -5.00
C ILE A 15 7.72 4.94 -4.45
N LYS A 16 7.02 5.98 -4.86
CA LYS A 16 7.28 7.34 -4.36
C LYS A 16 6.96 7.51 -2.88
N CYS A 17 6.18 6.63 -2.29
CA CYS A 17 6.00 6.59 -0.85
C CYS A 17 7.24 5.92 -0.25
N ARG A 18 8.01 6.62 0.56
CA ARG A 18 9.24 6.06 1.14
C ARG A 18 8.87 5.13 2.30
N SER A 19 8.30 4.00 1.95
CA SER A 19 7.73 3.04 2.90
C SER A 19 8.76 2.06 3.44
N ILE A 20 9.89 2.60 3.90
CA ILE A 20 10.93 1.80 4.55
C ILE A 20 10.40 1.33 5.90
N THR A 21 10.38 0.03 6.11
CA THR A 21 9.83 -0.61 7.31
C THR A 21 10.35 0.05 8.59
N PRO A 22 9.49 0.36 9.57
CA PRO A 22 8.06 0.05 9.67
C PRO A 22 7.14 1.18 9.17
N THR A 23 7.66 2.15 8.47
CA THR A 23 6.93 3.33 8.03
C THR A 23 6.11 3.03 6.79
N SER A 24 4.84 3.43 6.76
CA SER A 24 4.00 3.31 5.57
C SER A 24 4.13 4.49 4.62
N ALA A 25 4.47 5.67 5.14
CA ALA A 25 4.69 6.89 4.35
C ALA A 25 3.54 7.21 3.38
N GLY A 26 2.31 6.95 3.79
CA GLY A 26 1.13 7.23 2.99
C GLY A 26 0.78 6.14 1.97
N SER A 27 1.54 5.06 1.88
CA SER A 27 1.26 3.99 0.92
C SER A 27 -0.09 3.31 1.18
N ILE A 28 -0.43 3.09 2.44
CA ILE A 28 -1.72 2.47 2.79
C ILE A 28 -2.87 3.40 2.41
N ASP A 29 -2.76 4.69 2.71
CA ASP A 29 -3.80 5.65 2.34
C ASP A 29 -3.95 5.77 0.83
N LEU A 30 -2.86 5.67 0.10
CA LEU A 30 -2.88 5.68 -1.37
C LEU A 30 -3.70 4.50 -1.89
N ILE A 31 -3.46 3.30 -1.35
CA ILE A 31 -4.21 2.10 -1.75
C ILE A 31 -5.69 2.26 -1.42
N ILE A 32 -6.01 2.77 -0.24
CA ILE A 32 -7.39 3.00 0.16
C ILE A 32 -8.09 3.94 -0.84
N SER A 33 -7.39 4.98 -1.29
CA SER A 33 -7.96 5.94 -2.22
C SER A 33 -8.34 5.31 -3.57
N TYR A 34 -7.70 4.19 -3.93
CA TYR A 34 -8.05 3.44 -5.13
C TYR A 34 -9.15 2.42 -4.90
N LEU A 35 -9.16 1.79 -3.71
CA LEU A 35 -10.06 0.68 -3.44
C LEU A 35 -11.46 1.14 -3.03
N GLU A 36 -11.56 2.19 -2.24
CA GLU A 36 -12.88 2.66 -1.76
C GLU A 36 -13.83 3.03 -2.90
N PRO A 37 -13.39 3.76 -3.94
CA PRO A 37 -14.29 4.06 -5.06
C PRO A 37 -14.75 2.82 -5.81
N MET A 38 -14.04 1.71 -5.71
CA MET A 38 -14.42 0.44 -6.34
C MET A 38 -15.39 -0.38 -5.48
N GLY A 39 -15.73 0.11 -4.29
CA GLY A 39 -16.68 -0.54 -3.41
C GLY A 39 -16.07 -1.39 -2.31
N PHE A 40 -14.75 -1.36 -2.16
CA PHE A 40 -14.11 -2.08 -1.06
C PHE A 40 -14.37 -1.38 0.27
N THR A 41 -14.58 -2.18 1.31
CA THR A 41 -14.55 -1.70 2.69
C THR A 41 -13.14 -1.87 3.21
N CYS A 42 -12.51 -0.75 3.55
CA CYS A 42 -11.12 -0.71 3.96
C CYS A 42 -11.00 -0.49 5.46
N THR A 43 -10.20 -1.31 6.12
CA THR A 43 -9.95 -1.22 7.55
C THR A 43 -8.45 -1.21 7.79
N LYS A 44 -7.97 -0.18 8.48
CA LYS A 44 -6.56 -0.13 8.88
C LYS A 44 -6.38 -0.94 10.15
N LEU A 45 -5.35 -1.76 10.18
CA LEU A 45 -5.02 -2.61 11.31
C LEU A 45 -3.57 -2.32 11.67
N ASP A 46 -3.38 -1.68 12.82
CA ASP A 46 -2.05 -1.33 13.28
C ASP A 46 -1.54 -2.37 14.25
N PHE A 47 -0.29 -2.77 14.09
CA PHE A 47 0.37 -3.73 14.96
C PHE A 47 1.68 -3.13 15.47
N GLY A 48 2.04 -3.49 16.70
CA GLY A 48 3.24 -2.97 17.34
C GLY A 48 2.96 -1.71 18.14
N GLN A 49 4.01 -1.17 18.74
CA GLN A 49 3.92 0.01 19.61
C GLN A 49 5.05 0.98 19.31
N GLY A 50 4.76 2.27 19.51
CA GLY A 50 5.76 3.32 19.34
C GLY A 50 6.34 3.35 17.94
N ASP A 51 7.65 3.41 17.85
CA ASP A 51 8.36 3.51 16.57
C ASP A 51 8.33 2.21 15.76
N GLU A 52 7.89 1.12 16.37
CA GLU A 52 7.79 -0.18 15.71
C GLU A 52 6.38 -0.47 15.18
N LYS A 53 5.48 0.51 15.30
CA LYS A 53 4.11 0.35 14.83
C LYS A 53 4.06 0.23 13.32
N VAL A 54 3.36 -0.79 12.86
CA VAL A 54 3.20 -1.07 11.43
C VAL A 54 1.73 -0.97 11.07
N GLU A 55 1.43 -0.16 10.05
CA GLU A 55 0.09 -0.09 9.48
C GLU A 55 -0.13 -1.23 8.51
N ASN A 56 -1.28 -1.86 8.64
CA ASN A 56 -1.74 -2.87 7.69
C ASN A 56 -3.12 -2.48 7.18
N LEU A 57 -3.49 -3.03 6.05
CA LEU A 57 -4.79 -2.80 5.44
C LEU A 57 -5.49 -4.12 5.21
N TYR A 58 -6.74 -4.20 5.67
CA TYR A 58 -7.67 -5.25 5.27
C TYR A 58 -8.76 -4.60 4.43
N ALA A 59 -8.88 -5.03 3.19
CA ALA A 59 -9.90 -4.50 2.28
C ALA A 59 -10.73 -5.66 1.75
N ARG A 60 -12.04 -5.52 1.80
CA ARG A 60 -12.96 -6.56 1.36
C ARG A 60 -14.00 -5.99 0.42
N LEU A 61 -14.25 -6.72 -0.66
CA LEU A 61 -15.32 -6.44 -1.59
C LEU A 61 -16.38 -7.54 -1.46
N GLY A 62 -17.61 -7.14 -1.13
CA GLY A 62 -18.72 -8.07 -0.96
C GLY A 62 -18.69 -8.80 0.38
N SER A 63 -19.65 -9.71 0.56
CA SER A 63 -19.85 -10.42 1.83
C SER A 63 -20.22 -11.89 1.63
N LEU A 64 -20.28 -12.34 0.39
CA LEU A 64 -20.71 -13.70 0.08
C LEU A 64 -19.53 -14.68 0.06
N GLU A 65 -19.85 -15.96 0.17
CA GLU A 65 -18.88 -17.04 0.06
C GLU A 65 -19.05 -17.75 -1.28
N PRO A 66 -18.00 -18.35 -1.82
CA PRO A 66 -16.62 -18.32 -1.35
C PRO A 66 -15.94 -16.99 -1.62
N ASN A 67 -14.81 -16.74 -0.97
CA ASN A 67 -14.02 -15.55 -1.22
C ASN A 67 -12.58 -15.92 -1.55
N ILE A 68 -11.89 -15.01 -2.23
CA ILE A 68 -10.48 -15.12 -2.57
C ILE A 68 -9.75 -13.98 -1.89
N CYS A 69 -8.62 -14.28 -1.28
CA CYS A 69 -7.80 -13.25 -0.64
C CYS A 69 -6.43 -13.17 -1.31
N PHE A 70 -6.03 -11.96 -1.64
CA PHE A 70 -4.67 -11.67 -2.08
C PHE A 70 -3.92 -11.04 -0.91
N ALA A 71 -2.72 -11.52 -0.64
CA ALA A 71 -1.88 -10.97 0.41
C ALA A 71 -0.59 -10.46 -0.22
N GLY A 72 -0.21 -9.24 0.15
CA GLY A 72 0.99 -8.62 -0.36
C GLY A 72 1.50 -7.58 0.62
N HIS A 73 2.63 -6.98 0.31
CA HIS A 73 3.19 -5.95 1.17
C HIS A 73 3.62 -4.75 0.33
N VAL A 74 3.70 -3.59 0.99
CA VAL A 74 4.07 -2.33 0.35
C VAL A 74 5.32 -1.71 0.97
N ASP A 75 5.84 -2.32 2.04
CA ASP A 75 7.05 -1.85 2.66
C ASP A 75 8.29 -2.35 1.93
N VAL A 76 9.37 -1.65 2.13
CA VAL A 76 10.66 -2.00 1.52
C VAL A 76 11.76 -1.94 2.57
N VAL A 77 12.87 -2.59 2.26
CA VAL A 77 14.08 -2.49 3.08
C VAL A 77 14.78 -1.15 2.78
N PRO A 78 15.73 -0.71 3.63
CA PRO A 78 16.52 0.47 3.31
C PRO A 78 17.15 0.38 1.92
N THR A 79 17.14 1.49 1.21
CA THR A 79 17.48 1.54 -0.22
C THR A 79 18.99 1.57 -0.51
N GLY A 80 19.82 1.55 0.51
CA GLY A 80 21.25 1.55 0.36
C GLY A 80 21.79 2.93 -0.02
N ASP A 81 22.83 2.95 -0.85
CA ASP A 81 23.42 4.22 -1.29
C ASP A 81 22.58 4.80 -2.43
N GLU A 82 21.73 5.77 -2.08
CA GLU A 82 20.82 6.38 -3.04
C GLU A 82 21.51 7.21 -4.10
N GLN A 83 22.77 7.56 -3.88
CA GLN A 83 23.53 8.33 -4.87
C GLN A 83 23.87 7.54 -6.10
N ILE A 84 23.89 6.21 -6.01
CA ILE A 84 24.17 5.35 -7.17
C ILE A 84 22.89 4.98 -7.94
N TRP A 85 21.74 5.36 -7.45
CA TRP A 85 20.48 5.14 -8.17
C TRP A 85 20.39 6.13 -9.32
N SER A 86 19.97 5.66 -10.50
CA SER A 86 19.77 6.53 -11.66
C SER A 86 18.47 7.32 -11.55
N ILE A 87 17.52 6.83 -10.77
CA ILE A 87 16.24 7.48 -10.48
C ILE A 87 16.06 7.44 -8.98
N ASP A 88 15.53 8.50 -8.39
CA ASP A 88 15.30 8.58 -6.95
C ASP A 88 14.41 7.42 -6.50
N PRO A 89 14.86 6.59 -5.54
CA PRO A 89 14.09 5.45 -5.07
C PRO A 89 12.85 5.84 -4.29
#